data_a4e3423c5eb86289a65285ca7a420a3c
#
_entry.id   a4e3423c5eb86289a65285ca7a420a3c
#
_cell.length_a   1.000
_cell.length_b   1.000
_cell.length_c   1.000
_cell.angle_alpha   90.00
_cell.angle_beta   90.00
_cell.angle_gamma   90.00
#
_symmetry.space_group_name_H-M   'P 1'
#
loop_
_entity.id
_entity.type
_entity.pdbx_description
1 polymer ?
#
loop_
_entity_poly.entity_id
_entity_poly.type
_entity_poly.pdbx_seq_one_letter_code
_entity_poly.pdbx_strand_id
1 'polypeptide(L)'
;MAHQDFRSSDGLYNLVKAKYPDVVLKGRDLFDAVLFRDATSAAIFYTFISGLKTAIDKAEPSATHHFIKALDKKGRLLRSYTQNIDGFEERVGLSGASIAPTTSEADAAKGKIKAKLLKDVKNIQLHGDIHRVRCTICSANYPCEVEHITIFQRGEAPECPECESRCG
;
A
#
# COMPACT_ATOMS: atom_id res chain seq x y z
N MET A 1 0.19 24.88 -1.57
CA MET A 1 -0.59 23.93 -0.77
C MET A 1 0.40 23.18 0.11
N ALA A 2 0.25 23.25 1.44
CA ALA A 2 1.15 22.57 2.35
C ALA A 2 1.01 21.05 2.15
N HIS A 3 2.11 20.36 1.91
CA HIS A 3 2.16 18.92 2.03
C HIS A 3 1.77 18.58 3.46
N GLN A 4 0.58 18.02 3.66
CA GLN A 4 0.22 17.43 4.94
C GLN A 4 1.11 16.21 5.12
N ASP A 5 2.20 16.40 5.86
CA ASP A 5 3.00 15.29 6.35
C ASP A 5 2.10 14.44 7.25
N PHE A 6 1.99 13.14 6.96
CA PHE A 6 1.22 12.20 7.79
C PHE A 6 1.73 12.15 9.25
N ARG A 7 2.91 12.75 9.53
CA ARG A 7 3.49 12.95 10.86
C ARG A 7 3.06 14.25 11.53
N SER A 8 2.34 15.16 10.83
CA SER A 8 1.90 16.43 11.41
C SER A 8 0.81 16.20 12.47
N SER A 9 0.73 17.11 13.44
CA SER A 9 -0.23 17.07 14.55
C SER A 9 -1.70 17.04 14.09
N ASP A 10 -1.98 17.50 12.87
CA ASP A 10 -3.32 17.54 12.27
C ASP A 10 -3.56 16.38 11.27
N GLY A 11 -2.64 15.42 11.22
CA GLY A 11 -2.65 14.34 10.26
C GLY A 11 -3.43 13.10 10.71
N LEU A 12 -3.23 12.01 9.98
CA LEU A 12 -3.87 10.71 10.13
C LEU A 12 -3.82 10.11 11.55
N TYR A 13 -2.79 10.48 12.35
CA TYR A 13 -2.70 10.09 13.76
C TYR A 13 -3.87 10.59 14.58
N ASN A 14 -4.36 11.83 14.33
CA ASN A 14 -5.49 12.37 15.05
C ASN A 14 -6.80 11.65 14.74
N LEU A 15 -6.98 11.14 13.53
CA LEU A 15 -8.13 10.29 13.19
C LEU A 15 -8.13 9.00 14.00
N VAL A 16 -6.97 8.36 14.10
CA VAL A 16 -6.82 7.14 14.90
C VAL A 16 -7.02 7.45 16.38
N LYS A 17 -6.40 8.49 16.90
CA LYS A 17 -6.51 8.90 18.30
C LYS A 17 -7.94 9.32 18.69
N ALA A 18 -8.67 9.98 17.79
CA ALA A 18 -10.07 10.33 18.02
C ALA A 18 -10.97 9.10 18.15
N LYS A 19 -10.71 8.06 17.36
CA LYS A 19 -11.49 6.81 17.39
C LYS A 19 -11.04 5.84 18.51
N TYR A 20 -9.75 5.89 18.87
CA TYR A 20 -9.13 5.00 19.86
C TYR A 20 -8.29 5.81 20.87
N PRO A 21 -8.93 6.59 21.77
CA PRO A 21 -8.25 7.55 22.65
C PRO A 21 -7.31 6.87 23.67
N ASP A 22 -7.62 5.65 24.06
CA ASP A 22 -6.88 4.91 25.10
C ASP A 22 -5.64 4.18 24.56
N VAL A 23 -5.43 4.21 23.24
CA VAL A 23 -4.30 3.52 22.60
C VAL A 23 -3.14 4.48 22.35
N VAL A 24 -2.05 4.30 23.08
CA VAL A 24 -0.81 5.05 22.88
C VAL A 24 0.03 4.33 21.82
N LEU A 25 -0.12 4.74 20.56
CA LEU A 25 0.69 4.24 19.44
C LEU A 25 1.74 5.28 19.06
N LYS A 26 2.98 4.85 18.92
CA LYS A 26 4.00 5.62 18.19
C LYS A 26 3.82 5.34 16.70
N GLY A 27 4.06 6.35 15.87
CA GLY A 27 3.80 6.23 14.43
C GLY A 27 4.47 5.07 13.71
N ARG A 28 5.63 4.63 14.17
CA ARG A 28 6.30 3.43 13.66
C ARG A 28 5.56 2.13 13.98
N ASP A 29 4.83 2.11 15.09
CA ASP A 29 4.15 0.90 15.57
C ASP A 29 2.96 0.56 14.66
N LEU A 30 2.40 1.53 13.92
CA LEU A 30 1.33 1.32 12.94
C LEU A 30 1.75 0.49 11.71
N PHE A 31 3.04 0.26 11.51
CA PHE A 31 3.57 -0.55 10.42
C PHE A 31 4.22 -1.85 10.90
N ASP A 32 4.05 -2.19 12.20
CA ASP A 32 4.57 -3.43 12.76
C ASP A 32 3.54 -4.57 12.58
N ALA A 33 4.00 -5.73 12.14
CA ALA A 33 3.18 -6.94 12.00
C ALA A 33 2.55 -7.39 13.33
N VAL A 34 3.08 -6.94 14.47
CA VAL A 34 2.53 -7.18 15.81
C VAL A 34 1.09 -6.64 15.93
N LEU A 35 0.71 -5.61 15.17
CA LEU A 35 -0.66 -5.07 15.16
C LEU A 35 -1.72 -6.10 14.79
N PHE A 36 -1.38 -7.11 14.01
CA PHE A 36 -2.33 -8.15 13.61
C PHE A 36 -2.50 -9.28 14.65
N ARG A 37 -1.86 -9.17 15.82
CA ARG A 37 -1.98 -10.18 16.89
C ARG A 37 -3.25 -10.04 17.71
N ASP A 38 -3.86 -8.88 17.74
CA ASP A 38 -5.15 -8.64 18.41
C ASP A 38 -6.08 -7.81 17.54
N ALA A 39 -7.39 -8.01 17.76
CA ALA A 39 -8.44 -7.40 16.94
C ALA A 39 -8.46 -5.86 17.05
N THR A 40 -8.14 -5.30 18.22
CA THR A 40 -8.16 -3.84 18.43
C THR A 40 -7.01 -3.18 17.67
N SER A 41 -5.82 -3.74 17.76
CA SER A 41 -4.64 -3.23 17.04
C SER A 41 -4.82 -3.34 15.52
N ALA A 42 -5.39 -4.45 15.04
CA ALA A 42 -5.74 -4.62 13.62
C ALA A 42 -6.78 -3.59 13.15
N ALA A 43 -7.82 -3.33 13.95
CA ALA A 43 -8.84 -2.32 13.63
C ALA A 43 -8.24 -0.90 13.53
N ILE A 44 -7.28 -0.58 14.38
CA ILE A 44 -6.54 0.70 14.33
C ILE A 44 -5.76 0.80 13.02
N PHE A 45 -5.03 -0.24 12.65
CA PHE A 45 -4.29 -0.29 11.39
C PHE A 45 -5.22 -0.07 10.18
N TYR A 46 -6.35 -0.79 10.10
CA TYR A 46 -7.30 -0.65 9.01
C TYR A 46 -7.89 0.76 8.93
N THR A 47 -8.26 1.34 10.06
CA THR A 47 -8.74 2.73 10.13
C THR A 47 -7.66 3.71 9.63
N PHE A 48 -6.41 3.52 10.03
CA PHE A 48 -5.29 4.34 9.57
C PHE A 48 -5.05 4.21 8.07
N ILE A 49 -5.00 2.99 7.54
CA ILE A 49 -4.77 2.73 6.11
C ILE A 49 -5.90 3.31 5.24
N SER A 50 -7.14 3.23 5.68
CA SER A 50 -8.27 3.83 4.97
C SER A 50 -8.13 5.35 4.84
N GLY A 51 -7.75 6.02 5.91
CA GLY A 51 -7.48 7.46 5.91
C GLY A 51 -6.28 7.83 5.03
N LEU A 52 -5.19 7.06 5.10
CA LEU A 52 -4.02 7.25 4.26
C LEU A 52 -4.36 7.08 2.77
N LYS A 53 -5.09 6.02 2.40
CA LYS A 53 -5.56 5.79 1.02
C LYS A 53 -6.40 6.96 0.52
N THR A 54 -7.36 7.43 1.33
CA THR A 54 -8.21 8.57 1.00
C THR A 54 -7.41 9.86 0.78
N ALA A 55 -6.36 10.08 1.58
CA ALA A 55 -5.48 11.24 1.42
C ALA A 55 -4.63 11.15 0.14
N ILE A 56 -4.08 9.96 -0.16
CA ILE A 56 -3.29 9.69 -1.36
C ILE A 56 -4.14 9.87 -2.63
N ASP A 57 -5.39 9.40 -2.63
CA ASP A 57 -6.28 9.53 -3.78
C ASP A 57 -6.58 10.99 -4.14
N LYS A 58 -6.58 11.88 -3.15
CA LYS A 58 -6.80 13.33 -3.32
C LYS A 58 -5.51 14.10 -3.63
N ALA A 59 -4.35 13.51 -3.39
CA ALA A 59 -3.07 14.17 -3.60
C ALA A 59 -2.61 14.06 -5.05
N GLU A 60 -1.81 15.03 -5.49
CA GLU A 60 -1.23 15.07 -6.83
C GLU A 60 0.26 14.72 -6.80
N PRO A 61 0.76 14.06 -7.85
CA PRO A 61 2.19 13.80 -8.00
C PRO A 61 3.02 15.09 -7.95
N SER A 62 4.13 15.05 -7.24
CA SER A 62 5.03 16.20 -7.10
C SER A 62 5.90 16.41 -8.35
N ALA A 63 6.60 17.56 -8.40
CA ALA A 63 7.57 17.86 -9.45
C ALA A 63 8.67 16.77 -9.56
N THR A 64 9.03 16.11 -8.45
CA THR A 64 9.99 14.99 -8.44
C THR A 64 9.48 13.80 -9.25
N HIS A 65 8.21 13.41 -9.12
CA HIS A 65 7.62 12.32 -9.91
C HIS A 65 7.61 12.65 -11.40
N HIS A 66 7.25 13.89 -11.77
CA HIS A 66 7.30 14.37 -13.14
C HIS A 66 8.74 14.43 -13.70
N PHE A 67 9.73 14.79 -12.88
CA PHE A 67 11.12 14.76 -13.27
C PHE A 67 11.61 13.34 -13.57
N ILE A 68 11.29 12.35 -12.72
CA ILE A 68 11.61 10.94 -12.96
C ILE A 68 10.97 10.46 -14.27
N LYS A 69 9.71 10.84 -14.52
CA LYS A 69 9.03 10.53 -15.79
C LYS A 69 9.70 11.20 -16.99
N ALA A 70 10.21 12.42 -16.85
CA ALA A 70 10.94 13.08 -17.91
C ALA A 70 12.27 12.37 -18.25
N LEU A 71 12.95 11.80 -17.26
CA LEU A 71 14.15 10.96 -17.48
C LEU A 71 13.78 9.68 -18.25
N ASP A 72 12.67 9.04 -17.91
CA ASP A 72 12.15 7.85 -18.61
C ASP A 72 11.87 8.16 -20.09
N LYS A 73 11.11 9.23 -20.35
CA LYS A 73 10.81 9.70 -21.74
C LYS A 73 12.05 9.97 -22.57
N LYS A 74 13.15 10.39 -21.94
CA LYS A 74 14.44 10.63 -22.60
C LYS A 74 15.33 9.40 -22.72
N GLY A 75 14.84 8.22 -22.31
CA GLY A 75 15.62 6.98 -22.28
C GLY A 75 16.79 7.00 -21.28
N ARG A 76 16.78 7.90 -20.30
CA ARG A 76 17.85 8.07 -19.30
C ARG A 76 17.53 7.43 -17.95
N LEU A 77 16.32 6.90 -17.76
CA LEU A 77 15.94 6.18 -16.56
C LEU A 77 16.17 4.68 -16.77
N LEU A 78 17.09 4.11 -16.03
CA LEU A 78 17.22 2.66 -15.96
C LEU A 78 16.07 2.09 -15.14
N ARG A 79 15.96 2.52 -13.87
CA ARG A 79 14.90 2.10 -12.93
C ARG A 79 14.84 3.06 -11.75
N SER A 80 13.64 3.24 -11.21
CA SER A 80 13.36 3.91 -9.94
C SER A 80 13.03 2.87 -8.88
N TYR A 81 13.46 3.08 -7.66
CA TYR A 81 13.08 2.29 -6.49
C TYR A 81 12.52 3.25 -5.44
N THR A 82 11.32 2.99 -4.97
CA THR A 82 10.68 3.80 -3.95
C THR A 82 10.32 2.99 -2.71
N GLN A 83 10.43 3.59 -1.55
CA GLN A 83 9.90 3.08 -0.29
C GLN A 83 8.45 3.54 -0.07
N ASN A 84 7.98 4.49 -0.87
CA ASN A 84 6.62 4.97 -0.83
C ASN A 84 5.67 3.91 -1.40
N ILE A 85 4.45 3.88 -0.86
CA ILE A 85 3.39 2.95 -1.26
C ILE A 85 2.25 3.66 -2.03
N ASP A 86 2.44 4.94 -2.37
CA ASP A 86 1.40 5.84 -2.88
C ASP A 86 1.10 5.68 -4.38
N GLY A 87 1.99 5.02 -5.14
CA GLY A 87 1.82 4.76 -6.57
C GLY A 87 1.89 6.01 -7.46
N PHE A 88 2.49 7.10 -6.99
CA PHE A 88 2.57 8.34 -7.77
C PHE A 88 3.45 8.23 -9.00
N GLU A 89 4.45 7.37 -8.99
CA GLU A 89 5.27 7.07 -10.16
C GLU A 89 4.43 6.44 -11.28
N GLU A 90 3.55 5.51 -10.93
CA GLU A 90 2.61 4.88 -11.88
C GLU A 90 1.57 5.89 -12.37
N ARG A 91 1.09 6.78 -11.48
CA ARG A 91 0.13 7.83 -11.82
C ARG A 91 0.69 8.83 -12.85
N VAL A 92 1.98 9.11 -12.84
CA VAL A 92 2.64 9.90 -13.92
C VAL A 92 3.01 9.07 -15.14
N GLY A 93 2.69 7.78 -15.15
CA GLY A 93 2.80 6.88 -16.31
C GLY A 93 4.10 6.10 -16.41
N LEU A 94 4.84 5.89 -15.30
CA LEU A 94 5.90 4.89 -15.26
C LEU A 94 5.30 3.48 -15.18
N SER A 95 5.90 2.50 -15.85
CA SER A 95 5.52 1.10 -15.65
C SER A 95 6.02 0.63 -14.28
N GLY A 96 5.10 0.21 -13.41
CA GLY A 96 5.38 -0.12 -12.03
C GLY A 96 5.27 -1.61 -11.69
N ALA A 97 5.96 -2.02 -10.63
CA ALA A 97 5.75 -3.28 -9.93
C ALA A 97 5.90 -3.09 -8.43
N SER A 98 5.06 -3.78 -7.66
CA SER A 98 5.18 -3.87 -6.20
C SER A 98 5.85 -5.19 -5.84
N ILE A 99 6.91 -5.12 -5.03
CA ILE A 99 7.58 -6.29 -4.45
C ILE A 99 6.98 -6.50 -3.05
N ALA A 100 5.82 -7.15 -3.00
CA ALA A 100 5.32 -7.64 -1.71
C ALA A 100 6.18 -8.84 -1.26
N PRO A 101 6.55 -8.96 0.03
CA PRO A 101 7.24 -10.15 0.53
C PRO A 101 6.35 -11.38 0.28
N THR A 102 6.88 -12.33 -0.46
CA THR A 102 6.20 -13.60 -0.75
C THR A 102 6.62 -14.63 0.30
N THR A 103 5.66 -15.20 1.01
CA THR A 103 5.91 -16.16 2.10
C THR A 103 5.83 -17.62 1.67
N SER A 104 5.63 -17.93 0.36
CA SER A 104 5.48 -19.30 -0.11
C SER A 104 6.54 -19.73 -1.13
N GLU A 105 7.04 -20.98 -0.97
CA GLU A 105 7.97 -21.63 -1.91
C GLU A 105 7.42 -21.75 -3.35
N ALA A 106 6.11 -21.78 -3.52
CA ALA A 106 5.44 -21.78 -4.84
C ALA A 106 5.75 -20.51 -5.67
N ASP A 107 6.10 -19.42 -5.02
CA ASP A 107 6.49 -18.17 -5.69
C ASP A 107 7.94 -18.17 -6.19
N ALA A 108 8.80 -19.01 -5.65
CA ALA A 108 10.19 -19.16 -6.11
C ALA A 108 10.27 -19.76 -7.52
N ALA A 109 9.39 -20.71 -7.85
CA ALA A 109 9.29 -21.30 -9.19
C ALA A 109 8.79 -20.29 -10.25
N LYS A 110 7.98 -19.30 -9.85
CA LYS A 110 7.52 -18.17 -10.68
C LYS A 110 8.60 -17.08 -10.86
N GLY A 111 9.73 -17.17 -10.17
CA GLY A 111 10.80 -16.15 -10.18
C GLY A 111 11.40 -15.91 -11.58
N LYS A 112 11.50 -16.94 -12.43
CA LYS A 112 12.00 -16.78 -13.81
C LYS A 112 11.02 -16.02 -14.72
N ILE A 113 9.72 -16.19 -14.52
CA ILE A 113 8.68 -15.44 -15.25
C ILE A 113 8.67 -13.98 -14.75
N LYS A 114 8.81 -13.77 -13.42
CA LYS A 114 8.95 -12.43 -12.83
C LYS A 114 10.17 -11.67 -13.38
N ALA A 115 11.31 -12.31 -13.56
CA ALA A 115 12.51 -11.67 -14.10
C ALA A 115 12.33 -11.17 -15.54
N LYS A 116 11.58 -11.86 -16.37
CA LYS A 116 11.25 -11.42 -17.75
C LYS A 116 10.27 -10.25 -17.74
N LEU A 117 9.23 -10.30 -16.89
CA LEU A 117 8.24 -9.23 -16.73
C LEU A 117 8.87 -7.94 -16.13
N LEU A 118 9.90 -8.08 -15.28
CA LEU A 118 10.57 -6.95 -14.65
C LEU A 118 11.52 -6.18 -15.60
N LYS A 119 11.83 -6.69 -16.79
CA LYS A 119 12.74 -5.98 -17.73
C LYS A 119 12.20 -4.61 -18.16
N ASP A 120 10.88 -4.52 -18.34
CA ASP A 120 10.22 -3.29 -18.81
C ASP A 120 9.65 -2.43 -17.68
N VAL A 121 9.79 -2.89 -16.43
CA VAL A 121 9.34 -2.16 -15.25
C VAL A 121 10.32 -1.05 -14.93
N LYS A 122 9.83 0.19 -14.86
CA LYS A 122 10.60 1.41 -14.59
C LYS A 122 10.53 1.86 -13.14
N ASN A 123 9.50 1.46 -12.38
CA ASN A 123 9.37 1.76 -10.97
C ASN A 123 9.14 0.50 -10.15
N ILE A 124 9.79 0.41 -8.98
CA ILE A 124 9.63 -0.70 -8.05
C ILE A 124 9.30 -0.14 -6.67
N GLN A 125 8.11 -0.47 -6.16
CA GLN A 125 7.68 -0.17 -4.81
C GLN A 125 8.18 -1.27 -3.86
N LEU A 126 9.12 -0.92 -2.97
CA LEU A 126 9.82 -1.89 -2.12
C LEU A 126 8.97 -2.34 -0.91
N HIS A 127 8.05 -1.50 -0.45
CA HIS A 127 7.25 -1.72 0.77
C HIS A 127 5.78 -2.06 0.49
N GLY A 128 5.44 -2.37 -0.76
CA GLY A 128 4.07 -2.68 -1.14
C GLY A 128 3.38 -1.55 -1.90
N ASP A 129 2.08 -1.69 -2.09
CA ASP A 129 1.24 -0.81 -2.88
C ASP A 129 -0.12 -0.64 -2.18
N ILE A 130 -0.48 0.60 -1.84
CA ILE A 130 -1.72 0.92 -1.14
C ILE A 130 -2.96 0.74 -2.04
N HIS A 131 -2.77 0.65 -3.35
CA HIS A 131 -3.85 0.43 -4.30
C HIS A 131 -4.24 -1.05 -4.45
N ARG A 132 -3.65 -1.92 -3.66
CA ARG A 132 -3.92 -3.36 -3.69
C ARG A 132 -4.17 -3.92 -2.30
N VAL A 133 -5.09 -4.88 -2.22
CA VAL A 133 -5.33 -5.70 -1.03
C VAL A 133 -4.89 -7.13 -1.30
N ARG A 134 -4.24 -7.74 -0.32
CA ARG A 134 -3.76 -9.12 -0.42
C ARG A 134 -4.32 -9.94 0.74
N CYS A 135 -4.89 -11.09 0.39
CA CYS A 135 -5.31 -12.06 1.39
C CYS A 135 -4.09 -12.68 2.08
N THR A 136 -4.06 -12.67 3.40
CA THR A 136 -2.98 -13.27 4.21
C THR A 136 -3.05 -14.80 4.24
N ILE A 137 -4.21 -15.39 3.92
CA ILE A 137 -4.45 -16.84 3.92
C ILE A 137 -4.08 -17.47 2.58
N CYS A 138 -4.74 -17.04 1.48
CA CYS A 138 -4.55 -17.65 0.16
C CYS A 138 -3.61 -16.86 -0.76
N SER A 139 -3.12 -15.70 -0.32
CA SER A 139 -2.25 -14.78 -1.09
C SER A 139 -2.89 -14.18 -2.36
N ALA A 140 -4.20 -14.34 -2.55
CA ALA A 140 -4.94 -13.67 -3.62
C ALA A 140 -4.78 -12.15 -3.50
N ASN A 141 -4.70 -11.47 -4.63
CA ASN A 141 -4.36 -10.06 -4.70
C ASN A 141 -5.37 -9.34 -5.60
N TYR A 142 -6.01 -8.30 -5.07
CA TYR A 142 -7.09 -7.55 -5.69
C TYR A 142 -6.76 -6.06 -5.72
N PRO A 143 -7.34 -5.27 -6.65
CA PRO A 143 -7.37 -3.82 -6.52
C PRO A 143 -8.05 -3.40 -5.21
N CYS A 144 -7.56 -2.32 -4.59
CA CYS A 144 -8.19 -1.72 -3.42
C CYS A 144 -9.34 -0.81 -3.87
N GLU A 145 -10.55 -1.34 -3.88
CA GLU A 145 -11.77 -0.66 -4.31
C GLU A 145 -12.40 0.14 -3.17
N VAL A 146 -13.44 0.94 -3.48
CA VAL A 146 -14.15 1.79 -2.52
C VAL A 146 -14.80 0.98 -1.39
N GLU A 147 -15.29 -0.21 -1.72
CA GLU A 147 -15.89 -1.16 -0.76
C GLU A 147 -14.87 -1.58 0.30
N HIS A 148 -13.63 -1.89 -0.12
CA HIS A 148 -12.54 -2.23 0.80
C HIS A 148 -12.24 -1.06 1.74
N ILE A 149 -12.20 0.17 1.22
CA ILE A 149 -11.96 1.37 2.03
C ILE A 149 -13.07 1.56 3.06
N THR A 150 -14.32 1.34 2.68
CA THR A 150 -15.47 1.46 3.60
C THR A 150 -15.38 0.44 4.74
N ILE A 151 -14.97 -0.80 4.46
CA ILE A 151 -14.75 -1.85 5.46
C ILE A 151 -13.59 -1.46 6.38
N PHE A 152 -12.46 -1.02 5.83
CA PHE A 152 -11.32 -0.56 6.60
C PHE A 152 -11.65 0.65 7.50
N GLN A 153 -12.51 1.57 7.07
CA GLN A 153 -12.97 2.69 7.90
C GLN A 153 -13.70 2.23 9.15
N ARG A 154 -14.39 1.08 9.10
CA ARG A 154 -15.02 0.47 10.27
C ARG A 154 -14.02 -0.23 11.19
N GLY A 155 -12.77 -0.42 10.74
CA GLY A 155 -11.73 -1.15 11.43
C GLY A 155 -11.79 -2.66 11.19
N GLU A 156 -12.44 -3.08 10.09
CA GLU A 156 -12.66 -4.47 9.73
C GLU A 156 -11.78 -4.88 8.56
N ALA A 157 -11.46 -6.18 8.48
CA ALA A 157 -10.81 -6.77 7.30
C ALA A 157 -11.88 -7.18 6.28
N PRO A 158 -11.69 -6.90 4.98
CA PRO A 158 -12.57 -7.45 3.95
C PRO A 158 -12.44 -8.98 3.88
N GLU A 159 -13.53 -9.65 3.58
CA GLU A 159 -13.50 -11.08 3.27
C GLU A 159 -12.82 -11.34 1.92
N CYS A 160 -12.17 -12.48 1.81
CA CYS A 160 -11.50 -12.86 0.58
C CYS A 160 -12.43 -13.74 -0.27
N PRO A 161 -12.82 -13.33 -1.50
CA PRO A 161 -13.72 -14.11 -2.34
C PRO A 161 -13.20 -15.51 -2.68
N GLU A 162 -11.87 -15.67 -2.81
CA GLU A 162 -11.28 -17.00 -3.08
C GLU A 162 -11.29 -17.91 -1.85
N CYS A 163 -11.14 -17.36 -0.65
CA CYS A 163 -11.26 -18.17 0.58
C CYS A 163 -12.71 -18.55 0.81
N GLU A 164 -13.66 -17.65 0.61
CA GLU A 164 -15.09 -17.90 0.75
C GLU A 164 -15.58 -18.99 -0.19
N SER A 165 -15.16 -18.93 -1.47
CA SER A 165 -15.51 -19.95 -2.47
C SER A 165 -14.94 -21.35 -2.20
N ARG A 166 -13.90 -21.45 -1.35
CA ARG A 166 -13.27 -22.75 -1.00
C ARG A 166 -13.84 -23.36 0.29
N CYS A 167 -14.50 -22.54 1.11
CA CYS A 167 -15.05 -22.96 2.41
C CYS A 167 -16.59 -23.18 2.35
N GLY A 168 -17.23 -22.91 1.20
CA GLY A 168 -18.67 -23.07 0.94
C GLY A 168 -18.99 -24.47 0.35
#